data_05e040a7faefa465c28773247d83a2da
#
_entry.id   05e040a7faefa465c28773247d83a2da
#
_cell.length_a   1.000
_cell.length_b   1.000
_cell.length_c   1.000
_cell.angle_alpha   90.00
_cell.angle_beta   90.00
_cell.angle_gamma   90.00
#
_symmetry.space_group_name_H-M   'P 1'
#
loop_
_entity.id
_entity.type
_entity.pdbx_description
1 polymer ?
#
loop_
_entity_poly.entity_id
_entity_poly.type
_entity_poly.pdbx_seq_one_letter_code
_entity_poly.pdbx_strand_id
1 'polypeptide(L)'
;MGIQGLMQLLRTGRLQPYSKQKKPVGDAITVKELTQKFGITPQQLQQLSQETIGVEFIPAVVKGETRAQARQRVRSIFVHVNLMAVKLSKGQLALLDEDDGFSIVTRQVVVSHPLFCDKPGRHPRINWDSATVASKSTVLTTLQAVTDMGQRYLTPKFPHWKAAKPGLVPRRPTTQELETGIQELQQLFDALASLPSYQRLEDSWETPDLRRFSFEKPPGEGNILFRPVGQVAVAAALGVLVFYQQQPLTEIFQKLQNFDGSGGFSGMEYPDSLWYGILYDPNKRRVRVAGKDLAAKLLIYLLGGMQQPMECAELRKALADARTFENKAVSFDGKFVKPKEVGLPEIL
;
A
#
# COMPACT_ATOMS: atom_id res chain seq x y z
N MET A 1 -2.35 -23.78 -22.37
CA MET A 1 -3.63 -24.50 -22.17
C MET A 1 -3.60 -25.06 -20.77
N GLY A 2 -4.58 -24.77 -19.93
CA GLY A 2 -4.59 -25.29 -18.56
C GLY A 2 -5.08 -26.74 -18.50
N ILE A 3 -4.82 -27.44 -17.40
CA ILE A 3 -5.23 -28.83 -17.16
C ILE A 3 -6.70 -29.08 -17.49
N GLN A 4 -7.60 -28.15 -17.08
CA GLN A 4 -9.04 -28.24 -17.38
C GLN A 4 -9.34 -28.24 -18.88
N GLY A 5 -8.64 -27.39 -19.66
CA GLY A 5 -8.81 -27.36 -21.12
C GLY A 5 -8.32 -28.64 -21.78
N LEU A 6 -7.23 -29.21 -21.30
CA LEU A 6 -6.72 -30.49 -21.77
C LEU A 6 -7.68 -31.64 -21.44
N MET A 7 -8.20 -31.70 -20.23
CA MET A 7 -9.20 -32.70 -19.83
C MET A 7 -10.49 -32.56 -20.63
N GLN A 8 -10.96 -31.32 -20.91
CA GLN A 8 -12.11 -31.09 -21.77
C GLN A 8 -11.85 -31.62 -23.19
N LEU A 9 -10.68 -31.30 -23.77
CA LEU A 9 -10.32 -31.74 -25.10
C LEU A 9 -10.26 -33.30 -25.20
N LEU A 10 -9.62 -33.92 -24.24
CA LEU A 10 -9.52 -35.40 -24.19
C LEU A 10 -10.91 -36.07 -24.01
N ARG A 11 -11.78 -35.48 -23.19
CA ARG A 11 -13.11 -36.05 -22.90
C ARG A 11 -14.15 -35.77 -24.00
N THR A 12 -14.11 -34.61 -24.64
CA THR A 12 -15.14 -34.18 -25.61
C THR A 12 -14.64 -34.12 -27.04
N GLY A 13 -13.36 -34.36 -27.30
CA GLY A 13 -12.72 -34.28 -28.60
C GLY A 13 -12.55 -32.84 -29.15
N ARG A 14 -12.98 -31.82 -28.38
CA ARG A 14 -12.94 -30.39 -28.80
C ARG A 14 -12.75 -29.46 -27.59
N LEU A 15 -12.04 -28.38 -27.81
CA LEU A 15 -11.85 -27.27 -26.86
C LEU A 15 -12.16 -25.93 -27.52
N GLN A 16 -13.08 -25.18 -26.97
CA GLN A 16 -13.32 -23.80 -27.37
C GLN A 16 -12.45 -22.86 -26.51
N PRO A 17 -11.49 -22.12 -27.10
CA PRO A 17 -10.76 -21.09 -26.39
C PRO A 17 -11.69 -19.91 -26.02
N TYR A 18 -11.46 -19.33 -24.83
CA TYR A 18 -12.17 -18.14 -24.35
C TYR A 18 -11.20 -17.03 -23.97
N SER A 19 -11.57 -15.78 -24.22
CA SER A 19 -10.87 -14.60 -23.75
C SER A 19 -11.02 -14.45 -22.23
N LYS A 20 -10.24 -13.54 -21.61
CA LYS A 20 -10.41 -13.15 -20.20
C LYS A 20 -11.84 -12.66 -19.89
N GLN A 21 -12.55 -12.15 -20.89
CA GLN A 21 -13.94 -11.68 -20.78
C GLN A 21 -14.98 -12.78 -21.04
N LYS A 22 -14.57 -14.04 -21.04
CA LYS A 22 -15.42 -15.23 -21.30
C LYS A 22 -16.12 -15.23 -22.67
N LYS A 23 -15.57 -14.51 -23.66
CA LYS A 23 -16.04 -14.57 -25.04
C LYS A 23 -15.24 -15.63 -25.80
N PRO A 24 -15.87 -16.43 -26.69
CA PRO A 24 -15.13 -17.38 -27.51
C PRO A 24 -14.14 -16.65 -28.41
N VAL A 25 -12.95 -17.18 -28.56
CA VAL A 25 -11.86 -16.64 -29.38
C VAL A 25 -11.45 -17.69 -30.41
N GLY A 26 -11.62 -17.36 -31.67
CA GLY A 26 -11.29 -18.26 -32.77
C GLY A 26 -12.18 -19.53 -32.81
N ASP A 27 -11.75 -20.47 -33.65
CA ASP A 27 -12.45 -21.74 -33.81
C ASP A 27 -12.14 -22.74 -32.69
N ALA A 28 -13.02 -23.68 -32.46
CA ALA A 28 -12.78 -24.75 -31.49
C ALA A 28 -11.63 -25.66 -31.97
N ILE A 29 -10.68 -25.88 -31.10
CA ILE A 29 -9.53 -26.79 -31.34
C ILE A 29 -10.03 -28.24 -31.19
N THR A 30 -9.80 -29.05 -32.20
CA THR A 30 -10.14 -30.49 -32.17
C THR A 30 -8.88 -31.35 -32.01
N VAL A 31 -9.04 -32.60 -31.54
CA VAL A 31 -7.94 -33.58 -31.49
C VAL A 31 -7.33 -33.79 -32.87
N LYS A 32 -8.14 -33.79 -33.94
CA LYS A 32 -7.67 -33.89 -35.32
C LYS A 32 -6.80 -32.71 -35.77
N GLU A 33 -7.14 -31.52 -35.37
CA GLU A 33 -6.30 -30.34 -35.63
C GLU A 33 -5.00 -30.33 -34.84
N LEU A 34 -4.99 -30.82 -33.60
CA LEU A 34 -3.74 -30.99 -32.84
C LEU A 34 -2.78 -31.93 -33.58
N THR A 35 -3.29 -33.03 -34.10
CA THR A 35 -2.49 -33.97 -34.88
C THR A 35 -1.97 -33.35 -36.17
N GLN A 36 -2.83 -32.63 -36.93
CA GLN A 36 -2.48 -32.07 -38.24
C GLN A 36 -1.61 -30.80 -38.15
N LYS A 37 -1.94 -29.87 -37.27
CA LYS A 37 -1.24 -28.58 -37.17
C LYS A 37 -0.01 -28.61 -36.28
N PHE A 38 0.00 -29.44 -35.26
CA PHE A 38 1.06 -29.46 -34.25
C PHE A 38 1.85 -30.76 -34.21
N GLY A 39 1.58 -31.70 -35.11
CA GLY A 39 2.33 -32.97 -35.22
C GLY A 39 2.18 -33.91 -34.03
N ILE A 40 1.17 -33.73 -33.18
CA ILE A 40 0.93 -34.56 -31.99
C ILE A 40 0.37 -35.89 -32.48
N THR A 41 1.09 -36.97 -32.23
CA THR A 41 0.69 -38.31 -32.66
C THR A 41 -0.43 -38.87 -31.77
N PRO A 42 -1.26 -39.81 -32.30
CA PRO A 42 -2.24 -40.51 -31.48
C PRO A 42 -1.65 -41.22 -30.26
N GLN A 43 -0.40 -41.72 -30.38
CA GLN A 43 0.33 -42.37 -29.28
C GLN A 43 0.65 -41.38 -28.17
N GLN A 44 1.10 -40.15 -28.53
CA GLN A 44 1.35 -39.08 -27.54
C GLN A 44 0.07 -38.65 -26.85
N LEU A 45 -1.07 -38.59 -27.56
CA LEU A 45 -2.37 -38.30 -26.95
C LEU A 45 -2.80 -39.42 -25.97
N GLN A 46 -2.53 -40.66 -26.31
CA GLN A 46 -2.82 -41.81 -25.44
C GLN A 46 -1.91 -41.77 -24.19
N GLN A 47 -0.62 -41.50 -24.34
CA GLN A 47 0.29 -41.32 -23.22
C GLN A 47 -0.16 -40.19 -22.30
N LEU A 48 -0.57 -39.04 -22.89
CA LEU A 48 -1.09 -37.91 -22.13
C LEU A 48 -2.33 -38.24 -21.30
N SER A 49 -3.20 -39.15 -21.81
CA SER A 49 -4.39 -39.61 -21.09
C SER A 49 -4.08 -40.53 -19.91
N GLN A 50 -2.87 -41.10 -19.88
CA GLN A 50 -2.38 -41.99 -18.82
C GLN A 50 -1.49 -41.24 -17.81
N GLU A 51 -1.19 -39.98 -18.05
CA GLU A 51 -0.44 -39.16 -17.10
C GLU A 51 -1.19 -39.04 -15.77
N THR A 52 -0.49 -39.24 -14.68
CA THR A 52 -1.03 -39.11 -13.32
C THR A 52 -0.75 -37.71 -12.79
N ILE A 53 -1.76 -37.08 -12.23
CA ILE A 53 -1.64 -35.79 -11.56
C ILE A 53 -1.73 -36.03 -10.06
N GLY A 54 -0.69 -35.63 -9.34
CA GLY A 54 -0.74 -35.61 -7.87
C GLY A 54 -1.80 -34.57 -7.40
N VAL A 55 -2.74 -35.07 -6.61
CA VAL A 55 -3.78 -34.22 -6.01
C VAL A 55 -3.65 -34.30 -4.50
N GLU A 56 -3.47 -33.13 -3.88
CA GLU A 56 -3.48 -33.01 -2.43
C GLU A 56 -4.84 -32.49 -1.98
N PHE A 57 -5.51 -33.24 -1.11
CA PHE A 57 -6.80 -32.88 -0.54
C PHE A 57 -6.60 -32.21 0.82
N ILE A 58 -7.01 -30.96 0.92
CA ILE A 58 -6.97 -30.21 2.16
C ILE A 58 -8.41 -30.20 2.73
N PRO A 59 -8.66 -30.87 3.87
CA PRO A 59 -10.00 -30.89 4.46
C PRO A 59 -10.40 -29.48 4.89
N ALA A 60 -11.63 -29.07 4.57
CA ALA A 60 -12.15 -27.76 4.95
C ALA A 60 -12.26 -27.58 6.47
N VAL A 61 -12.54 -28.66 7.21
CA VAL A 61 -12.60 -28.70 8.66
C VAL A 61 -11.93 -29.97 9.16
N VAL A 62 -11.12 -29.86 10.23
CA VAL A 62 -10.49 -30.99 10.91
C VAL A 62 -11.20 -31.21 12.25
N LYS A 63 -11.24 -32.46 12.74
CA LYS A 63 -11.86 -32.78 14.04
C LYS A 63 -11.19 -31.99 15.16
N GLY A 64 -12.01 -31.32 15.98
CA GLY A 64 -11.54 -30.48 17.08
C GLY A 64 -11.26 -29.01 16.72
N GLU A 65 -11.40 -28.64 15.46
CA GLU A 65 -11.20 -27.30 14.95
C GLU A 65 -12.52 -26.50 14.95
N THR A 66 -12.49 -25.26 15.43
CA THR A 66 -13.62 -24.36 15.26
C THR A 66 -13.74 -23.92 13.80
N ARG A 67 -14.92 -23.46 13.38
CA ARG A 67 -15.15 -22.95 12.02
C ARG A 67 -14.25 -21.76 11.67
N ALA A 68 -13.91 -20.94 12.66
CA ALA A 68 -12.99 -19.82 12.50
C ALA A 68 -11.55 -20.30 12.24
N GLN A 69 -11.06 -21.25 13.03
CA GLN A 69 -9.73 -21.86 12.86
C GLN A 69 -9.60 -22.59 11.52
N ALA A 70 -10.65 -23.32 11.12
CA ALA A 70 -10.68 -23.98 9.80
C ALA A 70 -10.56 -22.97 8.65
N ARG A 71 -11.33 -21.89 8.68
CA ARG A 71 -11.25 -20.81 7.68
C ARG A 71 -9.86 -20.17 7.62
N GLN A 72 -9.28 -19.90 8.78
CA GLN A 72 -7.94 -19.34 8.89
C GLN A 72 -6.89 -20.26 8.25
N ARG A 73 -6.91 -21.54 8.62
CA ARG A 73 -5.98 -22.55 8.06
C ARG A 73 -6.11 -22.68 6.54
N VAL A 74 -7.33 -22.78 6.01
CA VAL A 74 -7.56 -22.89 4.56
C VAL A 74 -7.08 -21.63 3.84
N ARG A 75 -7.30 -20.44 4.39
CA ARG A 75 -6.78 -19.17 3.81
C ARG A 75 -5.26 -19.12 3.82
N SER A 76 -4.63 -19.50 4.95
CA SER A 76 -3.17 -19.55 5.05
C SER A 76 -2.58 -20.47 3.97
N ILE A 77 -3.08 -21.69 3.84
CA ILE A 77 -2.63 -22.64 2.81
C ILE A 77 -2.86 -22.07 1.39
N PHE A 78 -4.02 -21.44 1.14
CA PHE A 78 -4.31 -20.82 -0.16
C PHE A 78 -3.31 -19.73 -0.51
N VAL A 79 -2.96 -18.88 0.45
CA VAL A 79 -1.96 -17.80 0.26
C VAL A 79 -0.60 -18.40 -0.03
N HIS A 80 -0.15 -19.40 0.76
CA HIS A 80 1.16 -20.00 0.61
C HIS A 80 1.32 -20.71 -0.75
N VAL A 81 0.32 -21.45 -1.18
CA VAL A 81 0.34 -22.13 -2.51
C VAL A 81 0.35 -21.08 -3.64
N ASN A 82 -0.41 -20.01 -3.52
CA ASN A 82 -0.50 -19.00 -4.58
C ASN A 82 0.69 -18.02 -4.60
N LEU A 83 1.38 -17.82 -3.49
CA LEU A 83 2.64 -17.03 -3.46
C LEU A 83 3.68 -17.58 -4.45
N MET A 84 3.67 -18.87 -4.72
CA MET A 84 4.60 -19.52 -5.64
C MET A 84 4.07 -19.63 -7.07
N ALA A 85 2.75 -19.62 -7.26
CA ALA A 85 2.10 -19.94 -8.55
C ALA A 85 1.62 -18.71 -9.32
N VAL A 86 0.97 -17.76 -8.66
CA VAL A 86 0.44 -16.53 -9.26
C VAL A 86 0.81 -15.35 -8.36
N LYS A 87 1.49 -14.36 -8.93
CA LYS A 87 1.89 -13.17 -8.20
C LYS A 87 0.66 -12.34 -7.84
N LEU A 88 0.11 -12.55 -6.64
CA LEU A 88 -0.95 -11.71 -6.10
C LEU A 88 -0.44 -10.27 -5.93
N SER A 89 -1.30 -9.27 -6.14
CA SER A 89 -0.98 -7.90 -5.77
C SER A 89 -0.81 -7.79 -4.25
N LYS A 90 -0.05 -6.81 -3.78
CA LYS A 90 0.14 -6.61 -2.33
C LYS A 90 -1.19 -6.39 -1.59
N GLY A 91 -2.16 -5.72 -2.22
CA GLY A 91 -3.49 -5.56 -1.65
C GLY A 91 -4.24 -6.88 -1.50
N GLN A 92 -4.18 -7.77 -2.51
CA GLN A 92 -4.78 -9.10 -2.45
C GLN A 92 -4.10 -9.99 -1.40
N LEU A 93 -2.76 -9.89 -1.27
CA LEU A 93 -2.03 -10.58 -0.20
C LEU A 93 -2.49 -10.09 1.18
N ALA A 94 -2.57 -8.78 1.39
CA ALA A 94 -3.03 -8.21 2.65
C ALA A 94 -4.46 -8.63 3.03
N LEU A 95 -5.33 -8.88 2.03
CA LEU A 95 -6.69 -9.39 2.27
C LEU A 95 -6.72 -10.86 2.73
N LEU A 96 -5.79 -11.66 2.27
CA LEU A 96 -5.84 -13.12 2.42
C LEU A 96 -4.85 -13.63 3.46
N ASP A 97 -3.79 -12.85 3.76
CA ASP A 97 -2.74 -13.29 4.67
C ASP A 97 -3.26 -13.34 6.12
N GLU A 98 -3.21 -14.54 6.70
CA GLU A 98 -3.66 -14.83 8.06
C GLU A 98 -2.47 -15.03 9.02
N ASP A 99 -1.24 -14.89 8.53
CA ASP A 99 -0.02 -15.06 9.31
C ASP A 99 0.76 -13.74 9.45
N ASP A 100 0.56 -12.78 8.53
CA ASP A 100 1.13 -11.44 8.64
C ASP A 100 0.32 -10.57 9.62
N GLY A 101 0.91 -10.28 10.78
CA GLY A 101 0.31 -9.48 11.84
C GLY A 101 -0.11 -8.08 11.36
N PHE A 102 0.69 -7.43 10.52
CA PHE A 102 0.38 -6.10 10.00
C PHE A 102 -0.87 -6.13 9.12
N SER A 103 -1.01 -7.13 8.26
CA SER A 103 -2.18 -7.32 7.40
C SER A 103 -3.44 -7.63 8.20
N ILE A 104 -3.33 -8.51 9.22
CA ILE A 104 -4.46 -8.88 10.10
C ILE A 104 -5.00 -7.65 10.83
N VAL A 105 -4.13 -6.89 11.51
CA VAL A 105 -4.51 -5.70 12.29
C VAL A 105 -5.13 -4.64 11.39
N THR A 106 -4.48 -4.38 10.24
CA THR A 106 -4.97 -3.38 9.29
C THR A 106 -6.37 -3.72 8.78
N ARG A 107 -6.62 -4.97 8.37
CA ARG A 107 -7.96 -5.39 7.92
C ARG A 107 -9.03 -5.15 8.96
N GLN A 108 -8.75 -5.50 10.22
CA GLN A 108 -9.71 -5.35 11.31
C GLN A 108 -10.03 -3.89 11.60
N VAL A 109 -9.01 -3.04 11.60
CA VAL A 109 -9.21 -1.60 11.86
C VAL A 109 -9.90 -0.91 10.69
N VAL A 110 -9.51 -1.18 9.44
CA VAL A 110 -10.08 -0.52 8.25
C VAL A 110 -11.58 -0.72 8.11
N VAL A 111 -12.11 -1.91 8.44
CA VAL A 111 -13.55 -2.19 8.30
C VAL A 111 -14.40 -1.56 9.40
N SER A 112 -13.82 -1.21 10.54
CA SER A 112 -14.53 -0.69 11.72
C SER A 112 -14.27 0.80 11.99
N HIS A 113 -13.09 1.32 11.60
CA HIS A 113 -12.68 2.67 11.95
C HIS A 113 -13.48 3.73 11.16
N PRO A 114 -14.02 4.79 11.83
CA PRO A 114 -14.85 5.82 11.19
C PRO A 114 -14.21 6.52 9.99
N LEU A 115 -12.88 6.65 9.98
CA LEU A 115 -12.13 7.27 8.87
C LEU A 115 -12.25 6.47 7.57
N PHE A 116 -12.37 5.13 7.64
CA PHE A 116 -12.29 4.24 6.48
C PHE A 116 -13.54 3.43 6.21
N CYS A 117 -14.32 3.06 7.24
CA CYS A 117 -15.48 2.18 7.09
C CYS A 117 -16.52 2.77 6.14
N ASP A 118 -17.24 1.91 5.45
CA ASP A 118 -18.34 2.33 4.61
C ASP A 118 -19.48 2.90 5.44
N LYS A 119 -20.02 4.05 5.03
CA LYS A 119 -21.16 4.72 5.66
C LYS A 119 -22.23 5.03 4.60
N PRO A 120 -23.53 4.90 4.91
CA PRO A 120 -24.59 5.31 4.01
C PRO A 120 -24.43 6.78 3.59
N GLY A 121 -24.60 7.08 2.30
CA GLY A 121 -24.50 8.44 1.76
C GLY A 121 -23.07 8.98 1.60
N ARG A 122 -22.05 8.19 1.91
CA ARG A 122 -20.64 8.55 1.72
C ARG A 122 -19.98 7.65 0.68
N HIS A 123 -19.14 8.25 -0.18
CA HIS A 123 -18.31 7.47 -1.09
C HIS A 123 -17.37 6.51 -0.35
N PRO A 124 -17.11 5.30 -0.86
CA PRO A 124 -16.12 4.39 -0.29
C PRO A 124 -14.76 5.08 -0.16
N ARG A 125 -14.11 4.94 1.00
CA ARG A 125 -12.82 5.59 1.25
C ARG A 125 -11.61 4.72 0.95
N ILE A 126 -11.83 3.41 0.81
CA ILE A 126 -10.75 2.44 0.51
C ILE A 126 -10.93 1.87 -0.88
N ASN A 127 -9.86 1.88 -1.66
CA ASN A 127 -9.75 1.06 -2.87
C ASN A 127 -9.12 -0.28 -2.49
N TRP A 128 -9.88 -1.35 -2.66
CA TRP A 128 -9.47 -2.71 -2.29
C TRP A 128 -8.65 -3.41 -3.37
N ASP A 129 -8.79 -3.00 -4.62
CA ASP A 129 -8.29 -3.72 -5.80
C ASP A 129 -7.00 -3.11 -6.39
N SER A 130 -6.80 -1.80 -6.21
CA SER A 130 -5.70 -1.06 -6.83
C SER A 130 -4.67 -0.59 -5.79
N ALA A 131 -3.41 -0.54 -6.21
CA ALA A 131 -2.33 0.06 -5.43
C ALA A 131 -2.21 1.58 -5.59
N THR A 132 -2.98 2.16 -6.52
CA THR A 132 -2.91 3.59 -6.86
C THR A 132 -4.27 4.24 -6.78
N VAL A 133 -4.28 5.53 -6.51
CA VAL A 133 -5.48 6.37 -6.49
C VAL A 133 -5.32 7.46 -7.55
N ALA A 134 -6.29 7.53 -8.47
CA ALA A 134 -6.34 8.61 -9.46
C ALA A 134 -6.65 9.97 -8.80
N SER A 135 -6.17 11.06 -9.38
CA SER A 135 -6.36 12.42 -8.82
C SER A 135 -7.85 12.77 -8.62
N LYS A 136 -8.71 12.30 -9.51
CA LYS A 136 -10.17 12.53 -9.48
C LYS A 136 -10.96 11.51 -8.67
N SER A 137 -10.31 10.53 -8.05
CA SER A 137 -10.99 9.47 -7.30
C SER A 137 -11.48 10.00 -5.95
N THR A 138 -12.71 9.65 -5.60
CA THR A 138 -13.33 9.96 -4.30
C THR A 138 -12.81 9.09 -3.16
N VAL A 139 -12.14 7.96 -3.44
CA VAL A 139 -11.52 7.14 -2.39
C VAL A 139 -10.38 7.90 -1.71
N LEU A 140 -10.25 7.73 -0.41
CA LEU A 140 -9.21 8.37 0.38
C LEU A 140 -7.83 7.74 0.12
N THR A 141 -7.78 6.41 0.10
CA THR A 141 -6.54 5.64 0.01
C THR A 141 -6.78 4.24 -0.56
N THR A 142 -5.75 3.41 -0.57
CA THR A 142 -5.83 2.00 -0.98
C THR A 142 -5.58 1.08 0.21
N LEU A 143 -6.11 -0.13 0.19
CA LEU A 143 -5.81 -1.12 1.23
C LEU A 143 -4.30 -1.36 1.35
N GLN A 144 -3.59 -1.43 0.22
CA GLN A 144 -2.13 -1.56 0.24
C GLN A 144 -1.46 -0.43 1.00
N ALA A 145 -1.88 0.82 0.77
CA ALA A 145 -1.28 1.97 1.46
C ALA A 145 -1.56 1.93 2.97
N VAL A 146 -2.78 1.58 3.37
CA VAL A 146 -3.09 1.47 4.81
C VAL A 146 -2.33 0.31 5.45
N THR A 147 -2.12 -0.80 4.74
CA THR A 147 -1.26 -1.90 5.22
C THR A 147 0.21 -1.45 5.34
N ASP A 148 0.73 -0.72 4.34
CA ASP A 148 2.07 -0.14 4.40
C ASP A 148 2.20 0.89 5.56
N MET A 149 1.14 1.69 5.84
CA MET A 149 1.08 2.58 7.02
C MET A 149 1.17 1.78 8.31
N GLY A 150 0.31 0.79 8.49
CA GLY A 150 0.29 -0.08 9.68
C GLY A 150 1.63 -0.79 9.89
N GLN A 151 2.21 -1.34 8.83
CA GLN A 151 3.52 -1.99 8.89
C GLN A 151 4.62 -1.02 9.33
N ARG A 152 4.68 0.18 8.74
CA ARG A 152 5.72 1.16 9.07
C ARG A 152 5.55 1.76 10.46
N TYR A 153 4.31 2.00 10.87
CA TYR A 153 4.01 2.51 12.20
C TYR A 153 4.32 1.48 13.29
N LEU A 154 3.86 0.23 13.12
CA LEU A 154 3.98 -0.81 14.15
C LEU A 154 5.31 -1.56 14.14
N THR A 155 6.11 -1.50 13.05
CA THR A 155 7.41 -2.20 12.99
C THR A 155 8.34 -1.90 14.16
N PRO A 156 8.48 -0.65 14.65
CA PRO A 156 9.34 -0.37 15.79
C PRO A 156 8.86 -1.05 17.08
N LYS A 157 7.57 -1.25 17.26
CA LYS A 157 6.97 -1.94 18.40
C LYS A 157 6.99 -3.47 18.25
N PHE A 158 6.74 -3.96 17.03
CA PHE A 158 6.65 -5.39 16.71
C PHE A 158 7.63 -5.77 15.59
N PRO A 159 8.96 -5.66 15.79
CA PRO A 159 9.94 -5.96 14.74
C PRO A 159 9.90 -7.43 14.30
N HIS A 160 9.50 -8.34 15.20
CA HIS A 160 9.40 -9.78 14.96
C HIS A 160 8.21 -10.20 14.09
N TRP A 161 7.26 -9.29 13.82
CA TRP A 161 6.18 -9.54 12.85
C TRP A 161 6.67 -9.55 11.41
N LYS A 162 7.86 -9.03 11.15
CA LYS A 162 8.48 -9.14 9.83
C LYS A 162 9.00 -10.55 9.61
N ALA A 163 8.85 -11.05 8.39
CA ALA A 163 9.51 -12.28 7.98
C ALA A 163 11.03 -12.19 8.19
N ALA A 164 11.62 -13.24 8.75
CA ALA A 164 13.06 -13.29 9.05
C ALA A 164 13.93 -13.16 7.79
N LYS A 165 13.43 -13.59 6.63
CA LYS A 165 14.08 -13.45 5.32
C LYS A 165 13.02 -13.20 4.26
N PRO A 166 13.36 -12.48 3.15
CA PRO A 166 12.46 -12.35 2.00
C PRO A 166 11.99 -13.73 1.49
N GLY A 167 10.69 -13.88 1.25
CA GLY A 167 10.09 -15.11 0.77
C GLY A 167 9.72 -16.13 1.86
N LEU A 168 10.05 -15.87 3.12
CA LEU A 168 9.51 -16.64 4.24
C LEU A 168 8.18 -16.06 4.69
N VAL A 169 7.30 -16.92 5.19
CA VAL A 169 6.05 -16.51 5.82
C VAL A 169 6.36 -16.07 7.25
N PRO A 170 5.87 -14.91 7.70
CA PRO A 170 6.01 -14.50 9.09
C PRO A 170 5.26 -15.46 10.01
N ARG A 171 5.73 -15.59 11.24
CA ARG A 171 4.98 -16.34 12.25
C ARG A 171 3.79 -15.50 12.69
N ARG A 172 2.61 -16.10 12.68
CA ARG A 172 1.39 -15.45 13.19
C ARG A 172 1.60 -14.95 14.62
N PRO A 173 1.30 -13.66 14.90
CA PRO A 173 1.35 -13.12 16.25
C PRO A 173 0.31 -13.76 17.17
N THR A 174 0.54 -13.65 18.47
CA THR A 174 -0.43 -14.06 19.50
C THR A 174 -1.67 -13.15 19.46
N THR A 175 -2.79 -13.63 19.99
CA THR A 175 -4.03 -12.84 20.11
C THR A 175 -3.80 -11.54 20.87
N GLN A 176 -3.04 -11.57 21.96
CA GLN A 176 -2.73 -10.40 22.77
C GLN A 176 -1.90 -9.36 22.00
N GLU A 177 -0.92 -9.80 21.21
CA GLU A 177 -0.14 -8.90 20.35
C GLU A 177 -1.01 -8.26 19.27
N LEU A 178 -1.92 -9.04 18.65
CA LEU A 178 -2.85 -8.52 17.67
C LEU A 178 -3.80 -7.48 18.26
N GLU A 179 -4.37 -7.74 19.43
CA GLU A 179 -5.23 -6.80 20.17
C GLU A 179 -4.48 -5.49 20.46
N THR A 180 -3.24 -5.60 20.95
CA THR A 180 -2.38 -4.41 21.16
C THR A 180 -2.14 -3.66 19.86
N GLY A 181 -1.80 -4.36 18.79
CA GLY A 181 -1.58 -3.75 17.49
C GLY A 181 -2.83 -3.05 16.93
N ILE A 182 -4.02 -3.61 17.13
CA ILE A 182 -5.30 -3.00 16.77
C ILE A 182 -5.49 -1.68 17.54
N GLN A 183 -5.29 -1.69 18.86
CA GLN A 183 -5.43 -0.49 19.70
C GLN A 183 -4.47 0.62 19.26
N GLU A 184 -3.19 0.30 19.02
CA GLU A 184 -2.21 1.27 18.54
C GLU A 184 -2.60 1.87 17.18
N LEU A 185 -3.07 1.03 16.26
CA LEU A 185 -3.45 1.48 14.94
C LEU A 185 -4.76 2.30 14.95
N GLN A 186 -5.69 1.97 15.83
CA GLN A 186 -6.89 2.78 16.08
C GLN A 186 -6.51 4.17 16.60
N GLN A 187 -5.65 4.24 17.62
CA GLN A 187 -5.16 5.52 18.16
C GLN A 187 -4.47 6.38 17.09
N LEU A 188 -3.65 5.76 16.24
CA LEU A 188 -3.04 6.47 15.11
C LEU A 188 -4.11 7.07 14.18
N PHE A 189 -5.12 6.28 13.80
CA PHE A 189 -6.14 6.75 12.86
C PHE A 189 -7.12 7.75 13.48
N ASP A 190 -7.43 7.61 14.77
CA ASP A 190 -8.17 8.63 15.54
C ASP A 190 -7.40 9.96 15.54
N ALA A 191 -6.10 9.91 15.79
CA ALA A 191 -5.25 11.08 15.79
C ALA A 191 -5.14 11.70 14.36
N LEU A 192 -5.00 10.89 13.31
CA LEU A 192 -5.03 11.38 11.93
C LEU A 192 -6.38 12.02 11.58
N ALA A 193 -7.49 11.42 12.01
CA ALA A 193 -8.83 11.97 11.77
C ALA A 193 -9.04 13.33 12.45
N SER A 194 -8.28 13.65 13.51
CA SER A 194 -8.33 14.95 14.19
C SER A 194 -7.60 16.08 13.44
N LEU A 195 -6.83 15.78 12.40
CA LEU A 195 -6.15 16.80 11.60
C LEU A 195 -7.16 17.65 10.81
N PRO A 196 -6.98 18.96 10.73
CA PRO A 196 -7.87 19.88 10.01
C PRO A 196 -8.20 19.44 8.58
N SER A 197 -7.22 18.92 7.84
CA SER A 197 -7.43 18.42 6.49
C SER A 197 -8.38 17.23 6.42
N TYR A 198 -8.33 16.29 7.39
CA TYR A 198 -9.27 15.17 7.44
C TYR A 198 -10.65 15.60 7.94
N GLN A 199 -10.73 16.56 8.86
CA GLN A 199 -12.02 17.10 9.34
C GLN A 199 -12.81 17.74 8.21
N ARG A 200 -12.16 18.44 7.29
CA ARG A 200 -12.81 19.00 6.10
C ARG A 200 -13.56 17.97 5.25
N LEU A 201 -13.11 16.70 5.21
CA LEU A 201 -13.84 15.63 4.54
C LEU A 201 -15.18 15.28 5.19
N GLU A 202 -15.34 15.56 6.47
CA GLU A 202 -16.61 15.33 7.18
C GLU A 202 -17.56 16.54 6.97
N ASP A 203 -17.02 17.72 6.65
CA ASP A 203 -17.78 18.97 6.56
C ASP A 203 -18.37 19.28 5.18
N SER A 204 -17.92 18.63 4.09
CA SER A 204 -18.47 18.80 2.74
C SER A 204 -17.42 18.79 1.61
N TRP A 205 -16.13 18.68 1.94
CA TRP A 205 -15.08 18.59 0.93
C TRP A 205 -14.98 17.16 0.40
N GLU A 206 -14.70 17.03 -0.87
CA GLU A 206 -14.41 15.72 -1.45
C GLU A 206 -12.89 15.46 -1.49
N THR A 207 -12.51 14.21 -1.39
CA THR A 207 -11.10 13.78 -1.48
C THR A 207 -10.36 14.34 -2.71
N PRO A 208 -10.99 14.42 -3.91
CA PRO A 208 -10.34 15.03 -5.07
C PRO A 208 -9.94 16.49 -4.90
N ASP A 209 -10.70 17.27 -4.13
CA ASP A 209 -10.44 18.70 -3.95
C ASP A 209 -9.16 18.94 -3.14
N LEU A 210 -8.91 18.07 -2.18
CA LEU A 210 -7.70 18.09 -1.36
C LEU A 210 -6.50 17.45 -2.08
N ARG A 211 -6.75 16.43 -2.94
CA ARG A 211 -5.70 15.65 -3.61
C ARG A 211 -5.15 16.28 -4.88
N ARG A 212 -6.04 16.82 -5.76
CA ARG A 212 -5.62 17.38 -7.06
C ARG A 212 -4.57 18.46 -6.87
N PHE A 213 -3.72 18.62 -7.87
CA PHE A 213 -2.82 19.76 -7.93
C PHE A 213 -3.58 21.02 -8.31
N SER A 214 -3.05 22.18 -7.98
CA SER A 214 -3.62 23.49 -8.31
C SER A 214 -3.75 23.72 -9.83
N PHE A 215 -2.92 23.09 -10.63
CA PHE A 215 -2.96 23.21 -12.10
C PHE A 215 -3.90 22.20 -12.78
N GLU A 216 -4.54 21.30 -12.04
CA GLU A 216 -5.55 20.38 -12.57
C GLU A 216 -6.91 21.09 -12.72
N LYS A 217 -7.83 20.48 -13.46
CA LYS A 217 -9.19 21.03 -13.67
C LYS A 217 -10.25 20.03 -13.18
N PRO A 218 -11.07 20.41 -12.18
CA PRO A 218 -10.93 21.60 -11.33
C PRO A 218 -9.66 21.54 -10.48
N PRO A 219 -9.15 22.71 -10.01
CA PRO A 219 -7.95 22.77 -9.18
C PRO A 219 -8.18 22.09 -7.81
N GLY A 220 -7.10 21.73 -7.15
CA GLY A 220 -7.13 21.19 -5.81
C GLY A 220 -5.96 21.73 -4.98
N GLU A 221 -5.79 21.21 -3.78
CA GLU A 221 -4.82 21.73 -2.81
C GLU A 221 -3.45 21.05 -2.86
N GLY A 222 -3.27 19.97 -3.64
CA GLY A 222 -2.00 19.24 -3.68
C GLY A 222 -1.56 18.68 -2.32
N ASN A 223 -2.52 18.30 -1.46
CA ASN A 223 -2.24 17.86 -0.10
C ASN A 223 -1.73 16.42 -0.06
N ILE A 224 -0.58 16.21 0.61
CA ILE A 224 0.07 14.89 0.69
C ILE A 224 -0.68 13.89 1.55
N LEU A 225 -1.50 14.33 2.51
CA LEU A 225 -2.32 13.45 3.35
C LEU A 225 -3.38 12.69 2.56
N PHE A 226 -3.72 13.15 1.35
CA PHE A 226 -4.66 12.51 0.44
C PHE A 226 -3.97 11.71 -0.67
N ARG A 227 -2.69 11.43 -0.50
CA ARG A 227 -1.89 10.62 -1.42
C ARG A 227 -1.27 9.45 -0.66
N PRO A 228 -1.40 8.21 -1.14
CA PRO A 228 -0.85 7.02 -0.49
C PRO A 228 0.60 7.17 -0.03
N VAL A 229 1.45 7.80 -0.85
CA VAL A 229 2.87 8.02 -0.54
C VAL A 229 3.09 8.94 0.66
N GLY A 230 2.31 10.00 0.79
CA GLY A 230 2.37 10.94 1.93
C GLY A 230 1.85 10.28 3.21
N GLN A 231 0.73 9.57 3.13
CA GLN A 231 0.16 8.81 4.25
C GLN A 231 1.17 7.81 4.84
N VAL A 232 1.83 7.06 3.96
CA VAL A 232 2.87 6.09 4.37
C VAL A 232 4.09 6.78 4.97
N ALA A 233 4.50 7.94 4.45
CA ALA A 233 5.61 8.72 5.01
C ALA A 233 5.30 9.24 6.42
N VAL A 234 4.09 9.78 6.62
CA VAL A 234 3.61 10.23 7.94
C VAL A 234 3.60 9.07 8.95
N ALA A 235 2.98 7.95 8.59
CA ALA A 235 2.93 6.77 9.47
C ALA A 235 4.33 6.24 9.83
N ALA A 236 5.27 6.26 8.88
CA ALA A 236 6.65 5.85 9.12
C ALA A 236 7.37 6.78 10.11
N ALA A 237 7.19 8.10 9.97
CA ALA A 237 7.76 9.07 10.91
C ALA A 237 7.18 8.91 12.31
N LEU A 238 5.86 8.79 12.41
CA LEU A 238 5.16 8.60 13.68
C LEU A 238 5.59 7.33 14.40
N GLY A 239 5.78 6.23 13.68
CA GLY A 239 6.26 4.97 14.28
C GLY A 239 7.64 5.12 14.93
N VAL A 240 8.55 5.88 14.32
CA VAL A 240 9.87 6.18 14.89
C VAL A 240 9.74 7.06 16.14
N LEU A 241 8.99 8.16 16.05
CA LEU A 241 8.83 9.12 17.14
C LEU A 241 8.16 8.49 18.36
N VAL A 242 7.08 7.73 18.16
CA VAL A 242 6.31 7.13 19.26
C VAL A 242 7.04 5.96 19.90
N PHE A 243 7.55 5.00 19.12
CA PHE A 243 8.02 3.74 19.69
C PHE A 243 9.54 3.68 19.90
N TYR A 244 10.35 4.37 19.10
CA TYR A 244 11.79 4.45 19.36
C TYR A 244 12.16 5.63 20.25
N GLN A 245 11.52 6.79 20.06
CA GLN A 245 11.86 8.00 20.82
C GLN A 245 10.90 8.25 21.98
N GLN A 246 9.86 7.44 22.13
CA GLN A 246 8.89 7.48 23.21
C GLN A 246 8.21 8.86 23.36
N GLN A 247 8.05 9.59 22.25
CA GLN A 247 7.31 10.83 22.26
C GLN A 247 5.80 10.56 22.34
N PRO A 248 5.05 11.26 23.21
CA PRO A 248 3.60 11.10 23.30
C PRO A 248 2.92 11.48 21.99
N LEU A 249 2.03 10.59 21.50
CA LEU A 249 1.30 10.80 20.25
C LEU A 249 0.48 12.12 20.29
N THR A 250 -0.06 12.48 21.45
CA THR A 250 -0.81 13.71 21.66
C THR A 250 0.02 14.97 21.43
N GLU A 251 1.26 15.02 21.91
CA GLU A 251 2.16 16.16 21.72
C GLU A 251 2.58 16.29 20.25
N ILE A 252 2.86 15.17 19.59
CA ILE A 252 3.17 15.14 18.17
C ILE A 252 1.98 15.69 17.36
N PHE A 253 0.76 15.23 17.66
CA PHE A 253 -0.42 15.66 16.91
C PHE A 253 -0.82 17.10 17.20
N GLN A 254 -0.53 17.64 18.37
CA GLN A 254 -0.71 19.09 18.62
C GLN A 254 0.13 19.94 17.66
N LYS A 255 1.39 19.56 17.43
CA LYS A 255 2.26 20.21 16.43
C LYS A 255 1.75 20.00 15.01
N LEU A 256 1.34 18.78 14.66
CA LEU A 256 0.83 18.46 13.32
C LEU A 256 -0.49 19.14 13.02
N GLN A 257 -1.38 19.34 13.99
CA GLN A 257 -2.61 20.11 13.81
C GLN A 257 -2.33 21.58 13.46
N ASN A 258 -1.39 22.23 14.14
CA ASN A 258 -0.96 23.58 13.82
C ASN A 258 -0.32 23.63 12.42
N PHE A 259 0.55 22.68 12.11
CA PHE A 259 1.20 22.57 10.82
C PHE A 259 0.20 22.32 9.66
N ASP A 260 -0.76 21.43 9.84
CA ASP A 260 -1.82 21.15 8.87
C ASP A 260 -2.75 22.36 8.71
N GLY A 261 -3.13 23.00 9.84
CA GLY A 261 -3.96 24.21 9.84
C GLY A 261 -3.33 25.40 9.11
N SER A 262 -2.00 25.49 9.10
CA SER A 262 -1.25 26.48 8.32
C SER A 262 -1.01 26.05 6.86
N GLY A 263 -1.52 24.89 6.43
CA GLY A 263 -1.35 24.38 5.06
C GLY A 263 -0.04 23.62 4.83
N GLY A 264 0.68 23.22 5.87
CA GLY A 264 1.99 22.58 5.77
C GLY A 264 2.00 21.26 5.00
N PHE A 265 0.88 20.58 4.87
CA PHE A 265 0.73 19.38 4.04
C PHE A 265 0.22 19.64 2.63
N SER A 266 -0.23 20.86 2.33
CA SER A 266 -0.79 21.26 1.04
C SER A 266 0.27 21.83 0.08
N GLY A 267 -0.10 22.04 -1.19
CA GLY A 267 0.72 22.72 -2.18
C GLY A 267 2.02 22.03 -2.55
N MET A 268 2.05 20.69 -2.54
CA MET A 268 3.29 19.94 -2.78
C MET A 268 3.97 20.25 -4.12
N GLU A 269 3.25 20.84 -5.06
CA GLU A 269 3.73 21.28 -6.37
C GLU A 269 4.36 22.67 -6.38
N TYR A 270 4.25 23.43 -5.31
CA TYR A 270 4.84 24.77 -5.23
C TYR A 270 6.29 24.72 -4.75
N PRO A 271 7.18 25.56 -5.33
CA PRO A 271 8.62 25.52 -5.02
C PRO A 271 8.96 25.78 -3.55
N ASP A 272 8.16 26.55 -2.84
CA ASP A 272 8.28 26.88 -1.42
C ASP A 272 7.71 25.78 -0.49
N SER A 273 7.01 24.79 -1.05
CA SER A 273 6.54 23.64 -0.28
C SER A 273 7.71 22.77 0.21
N LEU A 274 7.57 22.24 1.43
CA LEU A 274 8.49 21.24 1.99
C LEU A 274 8.58 19.99 1.13
N TRP A 275 7.49 19.66 0.42
CA TRP A 275 7.33 18.41 -0.35
C TRP A 275 7.83 18.50 -1.79
N TYR A 276 8.14 19.72 -2.28
CA TYR A 276 8.65 19.95 -3.62
C TYR A 276 10.00 19.26 -3.84
N GLY A 277 10.13 18.51 -4.92
CA GLY A 277 11.31 17.70 -5.20
C GLY A 277 11.39 16.40 -4.40
N ILE A 278 10.71 16.29 -3.25
CA ILE A 278 10.71 15.11 -2.39
C ILE A 278 9.57 14.17 -2.79
N LEU A 279 8.32 14.61 -2.64
CA LEU A 279 7.12 13.86 -3.02
C LEU A 279 6.52 14.31 -4.35
N TYR A 280 6.94 15.45 -4.88
CA TYR A 280 6.57 15.97 -6.18
C TYR A 280 7.79 16.09 -7.10
N ASP A 281 7.69 15.59 -8.32
CA ASP A 281 8.69 15.71 -9.37
C ASP A 281 8.28 16.85 -10.31
N PRO A 282 8.93 18.02 -10.26
CA PRO A 282 8.56 19.16 -11.09
C PRO A 282 8.81 18.95 -12.58
N ASN A 283 9.83 18.17 -12.95
CA ASN A 283 10.15 17.90 -14.35
C ASN A 283 9.07 17.04 -15.01
N LYS A 284 8.50 16.09 -14.24
CA LYS A 284 7.47 15.17 -14.72
C LYS A 284 6.06 15.60 -14.31
N ARG A 285 5.92 16.66 -13.51
CA ARG A 285 4.67 17.18 -12.96
C ARG A 285 3.81 16.09 -12.33
N ARG A 286 4.41 15.24 -11.52
CA ARG A 286 3.75 14.08 -10.91
C ARG A 286 4.29 13.75 -9.52
N VAL A 287 3.55 12.88 -8.82
CA VAL A 287 3.97 12.34 -7.52
C VAL A 287 5.23 11.49 -7.65
N ARG A 288 6.18 11.68 -6.74
CA ARG A 288 7.45 10.95 -6.64
C ARG A 288 7.37 9.93 -5.50
N VAL A 289 6.99 8.70 -5.81
CA VAL A 289 6.82 7.63 -4.82
C VAL A 289 8.13 7.25 -4.12
N ALA A 290 9.26 7.35 -4.82
CA ALA A 290 10.59 7.05 -4.26
C ALA A 290 11.01 8.00 -3.12
N GLY A 291 10.36 9.17 -2.99
CA GLY A 291 10.67 10.16 -1.95
C GLY A 291 10.10 9.87 -0.57
N LYS A 292 9.29 8.81 -0.41
CA LYS A 292 8.55 8.55 0.84
C LYS A 292 9.43 8.42 2.07
N ASP A 293 10.59 7.77 1.95
CA ASP A 293 11.50 7.54 3.08
C ASP A 293 12.23 8.84 3.46
N LEU A 294 12.55 9.69 2.47
CA LEU A 294 13.10 11.01 2.71
C LEU A 294 12.05 11.95 3.36
N ALA A 295 10.80 11.88 2.90
CA ALA A 295 9.69 12.62 3.50
C ALA A 295 9.45 12.21 4.96
N ALA A 296 9.55 10.91 5.29
CA ALA A 296 9.47 10.43 6.66
C ALA A 296 10.63 10.97 7.52
N LYS A 297 11.87 10.95 7.02
CA LYS A 297 13.03 11.54 7.72
C LYS A 297 12.86 13.05 7.94
N LEU A 298 12.35 13.76 6.95
CA LEU A 298 12.05 15.18 7.09
C LEU A 298 11.01 15.44 8.18
N LEU A 299 9.93 14.65 8.25
CA LEU A 299 8.92 14.75 9.30
C LEU A 299 9.51 14.46 10.69
N ILE A 300 10.37 13.45 10.82
CA ILE A 300 11.06 13.16 12.09
C ILE A 300 11.88 14.39 12.52
N TYR A 301 12.62 14.99 11.61
CA TYR A 301 13.38 16.22 11.88
C TYR A 301 12.49 17.38 12.30
N LEU A 302 11.44 17.67 11.53
CA LEU A 302 10.49 18.75 11.81
C LEU A 302 9.83 18.63 13.19
N LEU A 303 9.56 17.41 13.62
CA LEU A 303 8.96 17.11 14.93
C LEU A 303 10.00 17.01 16.08
N GLY A 304 11.26 17.37 15.82
CA GLY A 304 12.32 17.39 16.83
C GLY A 304 12.93 16.03 17.15
N GLY A 305 12.66 15.02 16.33
CA GLY A 305 13.14 13.65 16.53
C GLY A 305 14.57 13.39 15.99
N MET A 306 15.21 14.38 15.39
CA MET A 306 16.56 14.24 14.84
C MET A 306 17.47 15.31 15.47
N GLN A 307 18.34 14.90 16.40
CA GLN A 307 19.17 15.83 17.16
C GLN A 307 20.67 15.65 16.88
N GLN A 308 21.08 14.51 16.31
CA GLN A 308 22.49 14.26 16.07
C GLN A 308 22.99 15.06 14.86
N PRO A 309 24.12 15.80 14.97
CA PRO A 309 24.66 16.62 13.89
C PRO A 309 24.92 15.85 12.60
N MET A 310 25.34 14.58 12.71
CA MET A 310 25.61 13.72 11.56
C MET A 310 24.33 13.36 10.80
N GLU A 311 23.27 13.00 11.52
CA GLU A 311 21.96 12.69 10.91
C GLU A 311 21.37 13.92 10.21
N CYS A 312 21.46 15.11 10.83
CA CYS A 312 21.05 16.36 10.24
C CYS A 312 21.86 16.72 8.98
N ALA A 313 23.15 16.44 8.96
CA ALA A 313 24.01 16.66 7.79
C ALA A 313 23.65 15.72 6.64
N GLU A 314 23.38 14.43 6.92
CA GLU A 314 22.91 13.45 5.93
C GLU A 314 21.54 13.84 5.39
N LEU A 315 20.61 14.26 6.24
CA LEU A 315 19.29 14.73 5.83
C LEU A 315 19.41 15.95 4.92
N ARG A 316 20.23 16.96 5.31
CA ARG A 316 20.50 18.16 4.50
C ARG A 316 20.99 17.80 3.11
N LYS A 317 21.96 16.88 3.01
CA LYS A 317 22.50 16.41 1.74
C LYS A 317 21.40 15.75 0.89
N ALA A 318 20.63 14.84 1.47
CA ALA A 318 19.57 14.14 0.77
C ALA A 318 18.45 15.10 0.29
N LEU A 319 18.12 16.14 1.07
CA LEU A 319 17.18 17.18 0.70
C LEU A 319 17.73 18.06 -0.43
N ALA A 320 19.00 18.44 -0.36
CA ALA A 320 19.65 19.19 -1.42
C ALA A 320 19.64 18.41 -2.75
N ASP A 321 19.97 17.13 -2.71
CA ASP A 321 19.94 16.24 -3.89
C ASP A 321 18.52 16.11 -4.45
N ALA A 322 17.52 15.94 -3.59
CA ALA A 322 16.12 15.80 -4.00
C ALA A 322 15.53 17.09 -4.62
N ARG A 323 15.97 18.25 -4.17
CA ARG A 323 15.50 19.58 -4.62
C ARG A 323 16.40 20.20 -5.70
N THR A 324 17.36 19.48 -6.24
CA THR A 324 18.23 19.93 -7.32
C THR A 324 17.71 19.46 -8.69
N PHE A 325 17.54 20.40 -9.60
CA PHE A 325 17.06 20.19 -10.97
C PHE A 325 17.97 20.94 -11.94
N GLU A 326 18.53 20.26 -12.93
CA GLU A 326 19.40 20.87 -13.97
C GLU A 326 20.50 21.77 -13.40
N ASN A 327 21.20 21.32 -12.35
CA ASN A 327 22.28 22.03 -11.63
C ASN A 327 21.84 23.24 -10.80
N LYS A 328 20.53 23.48 -10.64
CA LYS A 328 19.99 24.49 -9.73
C LYS A 328 19.17 23.78 -8.64
N ALA A 329 19.37 24.19 -7.41
CA ALA A 329 18.55 23.74 -6.31
C ALA A 329 17.46 24.75 -5.98
N VAL A 330 16.40 24.28 -5.32
CA VAL A 330 15.32 25.12 -4.82
C VAL A 330 15.34 25.07 -3.30
N SER A 331 15.54 26.19 -2.63
CA SER A 331 15.47 26.32 -1.17
C SER A 331 14.02 26.22 -0.66
N PHE A 332 13.84 26.10 0.64
CA PHE A 332 12.50 25.97 1.24
C PHE A 332 11.65 27.25 1.20
N ASP A 333 12.24 28.38 0.83
CA ASP A 333 11.52 29.62 0.51
C ASP A 333 11.23 29.79 -1.00
N GLY A 334 11.41 28.73 -1.78
CA GLY A 334 11.13 28.68 -3.22
C GLY A 334 12.16 29.33 -4.13
N LYS A 335 13.28 29.84 -3.60
CA LYS A 335 14.31 30.51 -4.39
C LYS A 335 15.29 29.52 -5.01
N PHE A 336 15.82 29.88 -6.18
CA PHE A 336 16.91 29.12 -6.80
C PHE A 336 18.24 29.44 -6.11
N VAL A 337 18.91 28.40 -5.63
CA VAL A 337 20.18 28.46 -4.90
C VAL A 337 21.15 27.41 -5.43
N LYS A 338 22.40 27.45 -4.98
CA LYS A 338 23.34 26.34 -5.21
C LYS A 338 22.96 25.12 -4.35
N PRO A 339 23.21 23.88 -4.77
CA PRO A 339 22.84 22.70 -3.99
C PRO A 339 23.33 22.71 -2.53
N LYS A 340 24.53 23.20 -2.28
CA LYS A 340 25.09 23.30 -0.93
C LYS A 340 24.44 24.38 -0.04
N GLU A 341 23.64 25.27 -0.63
CA GLU A 341 22.93 26.33 0.07
C GLU A 341 21.51 25.93 0.49
N VAL A 342 21.04 24.75 0.06
CA VAL A 342 19.79 24.19 0.57
C VAL A 342 19.99 23.84 2.04
N GLY A 343 19.32 24.58 2.90
CA GLY A 343 19.33 24.41 4.34
C GLY A 343 18.42 23.28 4.81
N LEU A 344 18.22 23.24 6.12
CA LEU A 344 17.12 22.49 6.75
C LEU A 344 16.00 23.50 7.02
N PRO A 345 14.71 23.09 6.92
CA PRO A 345 13.59 23.95 7.30
C PRO A 345 13.55 24.14 8.83
N GLU A 346 12.73 25.08 9.29
CA GLU A 346 12.50 25.30 10.72
C GLU A 346 11.75 24.10 11.33
N ILE A 347 12.07 23.78 12.60
CA ILE A 347 11.41 22.74 13.40
C ILE A 347 10.06 23.27 13.88
N LEU A 348 9.04 22.38 13.95
CA LEU A 348 7.67 22.68 14.38
C LEU A 348 7.53 22.88 15.89
#